data_d471074438a086d2147d4f7ca2246923
#
_entry.id   d471074438a086d2147d4f7ca2246923
#
_cell.length_a   1.000
_cell.length_b   1.000
_cell.length_c   1.000
_cell.angle_alpha   90.00
_cell.angle_beta   90.00
_cell.angle_gamma   90.00
#
_symmetry.space_group_name_H-M   'P 1'
#
loop_
_entity.id
_entity.type
_entity.pdbx_description
1 polymer ?
#
loop_
_entity_poly.entity_id
_entity_poly.type
_entity_poly.pdbx_seq_one_letter_code
_entity_poly.pdbx_strand_id
1 'polypeptide(L)'
;MKIAMIGSGAAGSVFAAYLRKGGAELWLVDKYKAHMDKIAADGLVFRTPEGEEVLTGFHTSATAHDIGTMDMVILMVKATQTADVMADTMPCIGPETVVVSLQNGLGNDEVLAQFVETDRILYGSGLIGTELAGPGVCVSKPEKGIQMHFGAVHNNPKADAAGKALEACFQAGGCNASFDEDVRPYIWKKVIANSGYNGVSAVMRLKVKETFADPYGHDIVMHVWKEGCAVAQALGIGDLWPLMEKEEPNIVANLGNYYPSMAQDAVLHQRQTEISVLNGAIARYGERLGVPTPSNTVITKVISCIQNNYDKQYLG
;
A
#
# COMPACT_ATOMS: atom_id res chain seq x y z
N MET A 1 -11.05 -12.73 -16.37
CA MET A 1 -10.60 -11.33 -16.22
C MET A 1 -9.10 -11.31 -16.39
N LYS A 2 -8.60 -10.50 -17.32
CA LYS A 2 -7.18 -10.29 -17.60
C LYS A 2 -6.65 -9.14 -16.77
N ILE A 3 -5.72 -9.42 -15.89
CA ILE A 3 -5.17 -8.44 -14.94
C ILE A 3 -3.67 -8.29 -15.15
N ALA A 4 -3.19 -7.06 -15.30
CA ALA A 4 -1.77 -6.73 -15.14
C ALA A 4 -1.49 -6.26 -13.71
N MET A 5 -0.57 -6.93 -13.03
CA MET A 5 -0.01 -6.52 -11.75
C MET A 5 1.30 -5.77 -12.01
N ILE A 6 1.26 -4.44 -11.88
CA ILE A 6 2.41 -3.57 -12.12
C ILE A 6 3.14 -3.34 -10.80
N GLY A 7 4.33 -3.92 -10.69
CA GLY A 7 5.07 -4.03 -9.45
C GLY A 7 4.74 -5.34 -8.73
N SER A 8 5.54 -6.37 -9.02
CA SER A 8 5.41 -7.71 -8.44
C SER A 8 6.42 -7.95 -7.32
N GLY A 9 6.64 -6.93 -6.47
CA GLY A 9 7.37 -7.07 -5.22
C GLY A 9 6.61 -7.91 -4.19
N ALA A 10 6.91 -7.73 -2.90
CA ALA A 10 6.29 -8.51 -1.83
C ALA A 10 4.74 -8.47 -1.88
N ALA A 11 4.15 -7.29 -1.85
CA ALA A 11 2.70 -7.14 -1.84
C ALA A 11 2.06 -7.50 -3.19
N GLY A 12 2.66 -7.07 -4.31
CA GLY A 12 2.15 -7.40 -5.64
C GLY A 12 2.13 -8.91 -5.91
N SER A 13 3.17 -9.63 -5.49
CA SER A 13 3.22 -11.10 -5.62
C SER A 13 2.17 -11.81 -4.76
N VAL A 14 1.98 -11.34 -3.51
CA VAL A 14 0.96 -11.90 -2.61
C VAL A 14 -0.45 -11.67 -3.17
N PHE A 15 -0.76 -10.46 -3.64
CA PHE A 15 -2.07 -10.16 -4.22
C PHE A 15 -2.29 -10.90 -5.54
N ALA A 16 -1.25 -11.02 -6.38
CA ALA A 16 -1.32 -11.83 -7.58
C ALA A 16 -1.58 -13.31 -7.27
N ALA A 17 -0.97 -13.85 -6.19
CA ALA A 17 -1.24 -15.22 -5.76
C ALA A 17 -2.72 -15.43 -5.42
N TYR A 18 -3.32 -14.55 -4.61
CA TYR A 18 -4.75 -14.63 -4.31
C TYR A 18 -5.62 -14.50 -5.56
N LEU A 19 -5.34 -13.54 -6.44
CA LEU A 19 -6.10 -13.35 -7.68
C LEU A 19 -5.96 -14.54 -8.63
N ARG A 20 -4.77 -15.16 -8.70
CA ARG A 20 -4.55 -16.38 -9.50
C ARG A 20 -5.38 -17.55 -8.97
N LYS A 21 -5.40 -17.74 -7.67
CA LYS A 21 -6.27 -18.75 -7.01
C LYS A 21 -7.74 -18.45 -7.24
N GLY A 22 -8.13 -17.19 -7.33
CA GLY A 22 -9.48 -16.74 -7.66
C GLY A 22 -9.83 -16.85 -9.15
N GLY A 23 -8.95 -17.40 -9.99
CA GLY A 23 -9.20 -17.69 -11.41
C GLY A 23 -8.89 -16.55 -12.39
N ALA A 24 -8.21 -15.48 -11.95
CA ALA A 24 -7.77 -14.44 -12.88
C ALA A 24 -6.62 -14.93 -13.80
N GLU A 25 -6.57 -14.39 -15.00
CA GLU A 25 -5.45 -14.50 -15.92
C GLU A 25 -4.50 -13.34 -15.61
N LEU A 26 -3.27 -13.64 -15.17
CA LEU A 26 -2.36 -12.67 -14.56
C LEU A 26 -1.11 -12.43 -15.42
N TRP A 27 -0.82 -11.15 -15.68
CA TRP A 27 0.47 -10.64 -16.15
C TRP A 27 1.20 -9.97 -14.98
N LEU A 28 2.35 -10.51 -14.59
CA LEU A 28 3.23 -9.93 -13.59
C LEU A 28 4.27 -9.07 -14.31
N VAL A 29 4.27 -7.78 -14.01
CA VAL A 29 5.19 -6.83 -14.64
C VAL A 29 6.10 -6.24 -13.57
N ASP A 30 7.40 -6.55 -13.65
CA ASP A 30 8.41 -6.03 -12.72
C ASP A 30 9.80 -6.00 -13.36
N LYS A 31 10.59 -4.99 -13.01
CA LYS A 31 11.99 -4.86 -13.47
C LYS A 31 12.94 -5.84 -12.76
N TYR A 32 12.49 -6.53 -11.71
CA TYR A 32 13.29 -7.53 -11.00
C TYR A 32 13.35 -8.83 -11.79
N LYS A 33 14.25 -8.86 -12.76
CA LYS A 33 14.37 -9.96 -13.73
C LYS A 33 14.48 -11.34 -13.09
N ALA A 34 15.30 -11.50 -12.06
CA ALA A 34 15.47 -12.80 -11.41
C ALA A 34 14.17 -13.34 -10.79
N HIS A 35 13.29 -12.46 -10.31
CA HIS A 35 12.00 -12.83 -9.78
C HIS A 35 11.04 -13.25 -10.90
N MET A 36 10.98 -12.47 -11.98
CA MET A 36 10.15 -12.78 -13.15
C MET A 36 10.57 -14.08 -13.83
N ASP A 37 11.86 -14.27 -14.06
CA ASP A 37 12.41 -15.51 -14.67
C ASP A 37 12.07 -16.74 -13.82
N LYS A 38 12.20 -16.63 -12.49
CA LYS A 38 11.90 -17.74 -11.57
C LYS A 38 10.42 -18.12 -11.61
N ILE A 39 9.52 -17.13 -11.61
CA ILE A 39 8.08 -17.38 -11.71
C ILE A 39 7.72 -17.99 -13.06
N ALA A 40 8.33 -17.54 -14.16
CA ALA A 40 8.09 -18.07 -15.49
C ALA A 40 8.51 -19.54 -15.59
N ALA A 41 9.66 -19.93 -14.97
CA ALA A 41 10.20 -21.29 -15.04
C ALA A 41 9.49 -22.26 -14.09
N ASP A 42 9.27 -21.88 -12.85
CA ASP A 42 8.90 -22.79 -11.77
C ASP A 42 7.56 -22.45 -11.09
N GLY A 43 6.96 -21.31 -11.45
CA GLY A 43 5.79 -20.77 -10.76
C GLY A 43 6.15 -19.90 -9.55
N LEU A 44 5.12 -19.32 -8.94
CA LEU A 44 5.21 -18.51 -7.73
C LEU A 44 4.96 -19.38 -6.49
N VAL A 45 5.95 -19.50 -5.65
CA VAL A 45 5.81 -20.15 -4.33
C VAL A 45 5.08 -19.18 -3.40
N PHE A 46 3.90 -19.56 -2.97
CA PHE A 46 3.04 -18.80 -2.08
C PHE A 46 2.99 -19.45 -0.70
N ARG A 47 3.54 -18.76 0.30
CA ARG A 47 3.56 -19.20 1.71
C ARG A 47 2.54 -18.45 2.53
N THR A 48 1.78 -19.19 3.31
CA THR A 48 0.82 -18.68 4.30
C THR A 48 1.03 -19.40 5.63
N PRO A 49 0.41 -18.98 6.74
CA PRO A 49 0.43 -19.74 7.99
C PRO A 49 -0.12 -21.18 7.86
N GLU A 50 -0.97 -21.42 6.86
CA GLU A 50 -1.59 -22.74 6.60
C GLU A 50 -0.68 -23.67 5.79
N GLY A 51 0.34 -23.14 5.13
CA GLY A 51 1.28 -23.93 4.34
C GLY A 51 1.90 -23.22 3.14
N GLU A 52 2.48 -24.01 2.25
CA GLU A 52 3.14 -23.55 1.03
C GLU A 52 2.52 -24.23 -0.18
N GLU A 53 2.28 -23.47 -1.24
CA GLU A 53 1.83 -23.97 -2.54
C GLU A 53 2.58 -23.30 -3.69
N VAL A 54 2.71 -23.99 -4.82
CA VAL A 54 3.30 -23.45 -6.04
C VAL A 54 2.18 -23.12 -7.02
N LEU A 55 2.05 -21.84 -7.34
CA LEU A 55 1.06 -21.36 -8.31
C LEU A 55 1.72 -21.17 -9.68
N THR A 56 1.09 -21.69 -10.71
CA THR A 56 1.57 -21.62 -12.10
C THR A 56 0.59 -20.87 -13.00
N GLY A 57 0.97 -20.63 -14.25
CA GLY A 57 0.13 -19.99 -15.26
C GLY A 57 0.09 -18.47 -15.15
N PHE A 58 1.16 -17.88 -14.63
CA PHE A 58 1.43 -16.45 -14.75
C PHE A 58 2.13 -16.16 -16.07
N HIS A 59 1.77 -15.03 -16.68
CA HIS A 59 2.59 -14.38 -17.69
C HIS A 59 3.52 -13.40 -17.00
N THR A 60 4.78 -13.36 -17.37
CA THR A 60 5.77 -12.45 -16.75
C THR A 60 6.38 -11.53 -17.79
N SER A 61 6.58 -10.27 -17.45
CA SER A 61 7.23 -9.29 -18.33
C SER A 61 8.04 -8.27 -17.51
N ALA A 62 9.06 -7.69 -18.13
CA ALA A 62 9.79 -6.57 -17.57
C ALA A 62 9.13 -5.21 -17.90
N THR A 63 8.17 -5.18 -18.83
CA THR A 63 7.49 -3.98 -19.34
C THR A 63 6.03 -4.24 -19.61
N ALA A 64 5.21 -3.20 -19.54
CA ALA A 64 3.79 -3.28 -19.90
C ALA A 64 3.53 -3.05 -21.41
N HIS A 65 4.56 -2.79 -22.21
CA HIS A 65 4.40 -2.46 -23.64
C HIS A 65 3.90 -3.63 -24.49
N ASP A 66 4.26 -4.87 -24.15
CA ASP A 66 4.05 -6.03 -25.02
C ASP A 66 2.97 -6.99 -24.51
N ILE A 67 2.23 -6.61 -23.47
CA ILE A 67 1.26 -7.51 -22.82
C ILE A 67 -0.16 -7.40 -23.42
N GLY A 68 -0.39 -6.42 -24.30
CA GLY A 68 -1.71 -6.14 -24.87
C GLY A 68 -2.66 -5.44 -23.90
N THR A 69 -3.88 -5.18 -24.34
CA THR A 69 -4.89 -4.49 -23.53
C THR A 69 -5.44 -5.40 -22.44
N MET A 70 -5.50 -4.88 -21.21
CA MET A 70 -5.99 -5.57 -20.02
C MET A 70 -7.42 -5.15 -19.66
N ASP A 71 -8.15 -6.03 -18.98
CA ASP A 71 -9.44 -5.66 -18.37
C ASP A 71 -9.19 -4.78 -17.15
N MET A 72 -8.11 -5.09 -16.41
CA MET A 72 -7.75 -4.37 -15.18
C MET A 72 -6.23 -4.25 -15.05
N VAL A 73 -5.77 -3.10 -14.57
CA VAL A 73 -4.38 -2.83 -14.22
C VAL A 73 -4.29 -2.50 -12.73
N ILE A 74 -3.54 -3.28 -11.97
CA ILE A 74 -3.35 -3.07 -10.53
C ILE A 74 -1.93 -2.58 -10.28
N LEU A 75 -1.80 -1.42 -9.65
CA LEU A 75 -0.53 -0.80 -9.30
C LEU A 75 -0.10 -1.18 -7.88
N MET A 76 1.10 -1.75 -7.78
CA MET A 76 1.73 -2.18 -6.51
C MET A 76 3.19 -1.74 -6.41
N VAL A 77 3.63 -0.83 -7.26
CA VAL A 77 4.92 -0.14 -7.09
C VAL A 77 4.89 0.80 -5.87
N LYS A 78 6.04 1.28 -5.40
CA LYS A 78 6.02 2.33 -4.38
C LYS A 78 5.27 3.55 -4.88
N ALA A 79 4.43 4.14 -4.04
CA ALA A 79 3.56 5.27 -4.40
C ALA A 79 4.32 6.47 -4.99
N THR A 80 5.59 6.66 -4.59
CA THR A 80 6.49 7.69 -5.16
C THR A 80 6.85 7.47 -6.62
N GLN A 81 6.60 6.29 -7.18
CA GLN A 81 6.92 5.92 -8.55
C GLN A 81 5.67 5.84 -9.46
N THR A 82 4.49 6.13 -8.91
CA THR A 82 3.21 5.92 -9.61
C THR A 82 3.15 6.67 -10.93
N ALA A 83 3.53 7.95 -10.97
CA ALA A 83 3.46 8.76 -12.19
C ALA A 83 4.38 8.23 -13.30
N ASP A 84 5.63 7.91 -12.95
CA ASP A 84 6.61 7.37 -13.91
C ASP A 84 6.17 6.03 -14.48
N VAL A 85 5.67 5.15 -13.60
CA VAL A 85 5.22 3.80 -13.99
C VAL A 85 3.93 3.86 -14.80
N MET A 86 3.02 4.79 -14.50
CA MET A 86 1.80 4.97 -15.30
C MET A 86 2.10 5.34 -16.74
N ALA A 87 3.07 6.22 -17.00
CA ALA A 87 3.49 6.55 -18.37
C ALA A 87 3.93 5.29 -19.15
N ASP A 88 4.70 4.39 -18.49
CA ASP A 88 5.15 3.12 -19.09
C ASP A 88 4.00 2.09 -19.23
N THR A 89 2.92 2.24 -18.46
CA THR A 89 1.80 1.30 -18.38
C THR A 89 0.69 1.63 -19.39
N MET A 90 0.61 2.86 -19.87
CA MET A 90 -0.44 3.31 -20.81
C MET A 90 -0.66 2.40 -22.01
N PRO A 91 0.35 1.74 -22.63
CA PRO A 91 0.14 0.84 -23.77
C PRO A 91 -0.79 -0.35 -23.48
N CYS A 92 -0.94 -0.80 -22.23
CA CYS A 92 -1.86 -1.88 -21.87
C CYS A 92 -3.21 -1.39 -21.35
N ILE A 93 -3.44 -0.07 -21.29
CA ILE A 93 -4.69 0.55 -20.84
C ILE A 93 -5.54 0.96 -22.04
N GLY A 94 -6.63 0.25 -22.27
CA GLY A 94 -7.65 0.60 -23.25
C GLY A 94 -8.78 1.48 -22.68
N PRO A 95 -9.76 1.86 -23.50
CA PRO A 95 -10.87 2.71 -23.07
C PRO A 95 -11.76 2.07 -21.99
N GLU A 96 -11.78 0.73 -21.92
CA GLU A 96 -12.57 0.00 -20.92
C GLU A 96 -11.75 -0.50 -19.73
N THR A 97 -10.43 -0.37 -19.75
CA THR A 97 -9.55 -0.85 -18.67
C THR A 97 -9.80 -0.08 -17.38
N VAL A 98 -10.01 -0.80 -16.30
CA VAL A 98 -10.09 -0.23 -14.94
C VAL A 98 -8.70 -0.23 -14.30
N VAL A 99 -8.31 0.91 -13.73
CA VAL A 99 -7.02 1.06 -13.04
C VAL A 99 -7.23 1.05 -11.54
N VAL A 100 -6.44 0.25 -10.84
CA VAL A 100 -6.60 0.03 -9.40
C VAL A 100 -5.30 0.36 -8.69
N SER A 101 -5.33 1.21 -7.68
CA SER A 101 -4.21 1.38 -6.75
C SER A 101 -4.52 0.69 -5.42
N LEU A 102 -3.71 -0.29 -5.06
CA LEU A 102 -3.70 -0.89 -3.72
C LEU A 102 -2.44 -0.50 -2.95
N GLN A 103 -1.81 0.57 -3.36
CA GLN A 103 -0.58 1.11 -2.78
C GLN A 103 -0.83 1.76 -1.41
N ASN A 104 0.18 1.80 -0.58
CA ASN A 104 0.11 2.55 0.68
C ASN A 104 0.08 4.06 0.44
N GLY A 105 -0.51 4.79 1.39
CA GLY A 105 -0.49 6.25 1.40
C GLY A 105 -1.72 6.90 0.75
N LEU A 106 -1.71 8.22 0.75
CA LEU A 106 -2.77 9.09 0.20
C LEU A 106 -2.32 9.75 -1.09
N GLY A 107 -3.29 10.10 -1.95
CA GLY A 107 -3.07 10.85 -3.19
C GLY A 107 -2.72 9.97 -4.39
N ASN A 108 -2.72 8.64 -4.27
CA ASN A 108 -2.53 7.74 -5.40
C ASN A 108 -3.65 7.89 -6.46
N ASP A 109 -4.88 8.08 -6.01
CA ASP A 109 -6.05 8.39 -6.83
C ASP A 109 -5.89 9.72 -7.60
N GLU A 110 -5.38 10.76 -6.94
CA GLU A 110 -5.08 12.06 -7.57
C GLU A 110 -4.00 11.93 -8.66
N VAL A 111 -3.02 11.05 -8.46
CA VAL A 111 -1.99 10.77 -9.49
C VAL A 111 -2.59 10.00 -10.65
N LEU A 112 -3.38 8.96 -10.39
CA LEU A 112 -4.03 8.16 -11.44
C LEU A 112 -4.99 8.98 -12.30
N ALA A 113 -5.70 9.93 -11.70
CA ALA A 113 -6.61 10.84 -12.39
C ALA A 113 -5.94 11.76 -13.43
N GLN A 114 -4.59 11.84 -13.43
CA GLN A 114 -3.84 12.55 -14.48
C GLN A 114 -3.67 11.71 -15.76
N PHE A 115 -3.94 10.40 -15.70
CA PHE A 115 -3.71 9.46 -16.79
C PHE A 115 -4.99 8.83 -17.33
N VAL A 116 -5.98 8.61 -16.45
CA VAL A 116 -7.25 7.96 -16.81
C VAL A 116 -8.42 8.69 -16.15
N GLU A 117 -9.60 8.56 -16.75
CA GLU A 117 -10.82 9.14 -16.20
C GLU A 117 -11.15 8.54 -14.82
N THR A 118 -11.62 9.37 -13.89
CA THR A 118 -11.89 8.98 -12.50
C THR A 118 -12.99 7.91 -12.36
N ASP A 119 -13.85 7.78 -13.34
CA ASP A 119 -14.89 6.75 -13.42
C ASP A 119 -14.36 5.33 -13.66
N ARG A 120 -13.05 5.21 -13.95
CA ARG A 120 -12.32 3.95 -14.16
C ARG A 120 -11.24 3.70 -13.12
N ILE A 121 -11.24 4.46 -12.03
CA ILE A 121 -10.24 4.32 -10.97
C ILE A 121 -10.87 3.68 -9.74
N LEU A 122 -10.29 2.57 -9.31
CA LEU A 122 -10.48 2.00 -7.98
C LEU A 122 -9.23 2.25 -7.15
N TYR A 123 -9.41 2.44 -5.85
CA TYR A 123 -8.28 2.60 -4.94
C TYR A 123 -8.59 1.97 -3.59
N GLY A 124 -7.56 1.61 -2.88
CA GLY A 124 -7.76 0.89 -1.63
C GLY A 124 -6.48 0.62 -0.87
N SER A 125 -6.60 -0.23 0.12
CA SER A 125 -5.49 -0.56 1.00
C SER A 125 -5.60 -1.98 1.54
N GLY A 126 -4.51 -2.74 1.43
CA GLY A 126 -4.39 -4.06 2.04
C GLY A 126 -3.89 -4.00 3.49
N LEU A 127 -4.45 -4.85 4.34
CA LEU A 127 -4.08 -5.07 5.74
C LEU A 127 -3.38 -6.43 5.91
N ILE A 128 -2.55 -6.81 4.95
CA ILE A 128 -1.83 -8.08 4.92
C ILE A 128 -0.34 -7.79 5.08
N GLY A 129 0.29 -8.45 6.03
CA GLY A 129 1.74 -8.48 6.09
C GLY A 129 2.30 -9.27 4.91
N THR A 130 3.22 -8.69 4.17
CA THR A 130 3.78 -9.30 2.96
C THR A 130 5.29 -9.30 2.99
N GLU A 131 5.91 -10.38 2.47
CA GLU A 131 7.36 -10.51 2.40
C GLU A 131 7.75 -11.18 1.07
N LEU A 132 8.83 -10.71 0.45
CA LEU A 132 9.50 -11.39 -0.65
C LEU A 132 10.70 -12.14 -0.09
N ALA A 133 10.53 -13.45 0.15
CA ALA A 133 11.54 -14.28 0.79
C ALA A 133 12.69 -14.67 -0.15
N GLY A 134 12.57 -14.34 -1.44
CA GLY A 134 13.54 -14.56 -2.50
C GLY A 134 12.88 -14.54 -3.87
N PRO A 135 13.66 -14.64 -4.95
CA PRO A 135 13.08 -14.72 -6.30
C PRO A 135 12.07 -15.87 -6.41
N GLY A 136 10.86 -15.57 -6.88
CA GLY A 136 9.77 -16.54 -7.03
C GLY A 136 9.10 -16.99 -5.73
N VAL A 137 9.39 -16.37 -4.56
CA VAL A 137 8.83 -16.80 -3.27
C VAL A 137 8.23 -15.62 -2.53
N CYS A 138 6.92 -15.61 -2.33
CA CYS A 138 6.22 -14.62 -1.53
C CYS A 138 5.57 -15.23 -0.29
N VAL A 139 5.49 -14.43 0.79
CA VAL A 139 4.90 -14.82 2.07
C VAL A 139 3.77 -13.88 2.40
N SER A 140 2.60 -14.45 2.68
CA SER A 140 1.42 -13.74 3.18
C SER A 140 1.27 -14.00 4.67
N LYS A 141 1.09 -12.93 5.43
CA LYS A 141 0.79 -12.96 6.87
C LYS A 141 -0.55 -12.25 7.09
N PRO A 142 -1.67 -12.93 6.73
CA PRO A 142 -3.00 -12.31 6.82
C PRO A 142 -3.42 -12.10 8.27
N GLU A 143 -4.05 -10.97 8.54
CA GLU A 143 -4.73 -10.72 9.81
C GLU A 143 -6.16 -11.28 9.78
N LYS A 144 -6.76 -11.42 10.97
CA LYS A 144 -8.18 -11.82 11.06
C LYS A 144 -9.08 -10.67 10.58
N GLY A 145 -10.21 -11.04 9.98
CA GLY A 145 -11.21 -10.07 9.49
C GLY A 145 -11.01 -9.69 8.03
N ILE A 146 -11.40 -8.48 7.66
CA ILE A 146 -11.24 -7.97 6.30
C ILE A 146 -9.79 -7.57 6.10
N GLN A 147 -9.17 -8.15 5.07
CA GLN A 147 -7.75 -8.02 4.78
C GLN A 147 -7.45 -6.95 3.72
N MET A 148 -8.49 -6.50 3.02
CA MET A 148 -8.37 -5.48 1.99
C MET A 148 -9.68 -4.71 1.87
N HIS A 149 -9.57 -3.39 1.86
CA HIS A 149 -10.65 -2.47 1.55
C HIS A 149 -10.32 -1.69 0.30
N PHE A 150 -11.24 -1.62 -0.65
CA PHE A 150 -11.11 -0.80 -1.83
C PHE A 150 -12.48 -0.33 -2.33
N GLY A 151 -12.50 0.76 -3.09
CA GLY A 151 -13.72 1.36 -3.61
C GLY A 151 -13.44 2.20 -4.85
N ALA A 152 -14.48 2.74 -5.46
CA ALA A 152 -14.36 3.63 -6.59
C ALA A 152 -13.96 5.05 -6.16
N VAL A 153 -13.14 5.73 -6.96
CA VAL A 153 -12.91 7.17 -6.79
C VAL A 153 -14.18 7.93 -7.11
N HIS A 154 -14.90 7.49 -8.12
CA HIS A 154 -16.17 8.01 -8.52
C HIS A 154 -17.15 6.87 -8.78
N ASN A 155 -18.15 6.73 -7.89
CA ASN A 155 -19.13 5.65 -7.96
C ASN A 155 -19.94 5.74 -9.26
N ASN A 156 -19.98 4.65 -10.01
CA ASN A 156 -20.72 4.50 -11.24
C ASN A 156 -20.89 3.00 -11.55
N PRO A 157 -21.85 2.60 -12.38
CA PRO A 157 -22.14 1.19 -12.63
C PRO A 157 -20.95 0.37 -13.16
N LYS A 158 -20.03 0.99 -13.91
CA LYS A 158 -18.84 0.31 -14.45
C LYS A 158 -17.82 0.04 -13.35
N ALA A 159 -17.49 1.04 -12.54
CA ALA A 159 -16.58 0.90 -11.40
C ALA A 159 -17.14 -0.10 -10.37
N ASP A 160 -18.46 -0.06 -10.10
CA ASP A 160 -19.13 -0.99 -9.19
C ASP A 160 -19.05 -2.43 -9.70
N ALA A 161 -19.32 -2.66 -10.99
CA ALA A 161 -19.21 -3.99 -11.56
C ALA A 161 -17.78 -4.53 -11.51
N ALA A 162 -16.78 -3.69 -11.83
CA ALA A 162 -15.37 -4.06 -11.78
C ALA A 162 -14.90 -4.31 -10.34
N GLY A 163 -15.33 -3.46 -9.39
CA GLY A 163 -15.02 -3.61 -7.98
C GLY A 163 -15.56 -4.91 -7.39
N LYS A 164 -16.83 -5.22 -7.64
CA LYS A 164 -17.45 -6.49 -7.21
C LYS A 164 -16.79 -7.71 -7.84
N ALA A 165 -16.40 -7.62 -9.12
CA ALA A 165 -15.68 -8.71 -9.78
C ALA A 165 -14.29 -8.93 -9.16
N LEU A 166 -13.59 -7.86 -8.81
CA LEU A 166 -12.29 -7.93 -8.13
C LEU A 166 -12.44 -8.50 -6.72
N GLU A 167 -13.44 -8.05 -5.94
CA GLU A 167 -13.77 -8.58 -4.61
C GLU A 167 -14.02 -10.09 -4.67
N ALA A 168 -14.92 -10.52 -5.56
CA ALA A 168 -15.24 -11.93 -5.73
C ALA A 168 -14.00 -12.77 -6.10
N CYS A 169 -13.11 -12.23 -6.95
CA CYS A 169 -11.87 -12.89 -7.32
C CYS A 169 -10.92 -13.03 -6.13
N PHE A 170 -10.71 -11.98 -5.33
CA PHE A 170 -9.91 -12.07 -4.11
C PHE A 170 -10.48 -13.07 -3.10
N GLN A 171 -11.80 -13.01 -2.85
CA GLN A 171 -12.49 -13.92 -1.92
C GLN A 171 -12.41 -15.39 -2.37
N ALA A 172 -12.61 -15.66 -3.65
CA ALA A 172 -12.44 -17.00 -4.23
C ALA A 172 -11.01 -17.52 -4.09
N GLY A 173 -10.02 -16.63 -4.10
CA GLY A 173 -8.62 -16.95 -3.85
C GLY A 173 -8.22 -17.08 -2.39
N GLY A 174 -9.14 -16.84 -1.46
CA GLY A 174 -8.91 -16.94 -0.01
C GLY A 174 -8.44 -15.64 0.67
N CYS A 175 -8.53 -14.50 -0.01
CA CYS A 175 -8.32 -13.18 0.57
C CYS A 175 -9.66 -12.55 0.91
N ASN A 176 -9.89 -12.24 2.20
CA ASN A 176 -11.13 -11.57 2.63
C ASN A 176 -11.06 -10.08 2.27
N ALA A 177 -11.50 -9.75 1.06
CA ALA A 177 -11.55 -8.41 0.50
C ALA A 177 -12.97 -7.84 0.57
N SER A 178 -13.10 -6.52 0.67
CA SER A 178 -14.37 -5.77 0.63
C SER A 178 -14.29 -4.66 -0.39
N PHE A 179 -15.29 -4.59 -1.27
CA PHE A 179 -15.55 -3.45 -2.12
C PHE A 179 -16.54 -2.52 -1.41
N ASP A 180 -16.06 -1.36 -0.98
CA ASP A 180 -16.78 -0.44 -0.12
C ASP A 180 -17.31 0.75 -0.93
N GLU A 181 -18.54 1.19 -0.65
CA GLU A 181 -19.14 2.37 -1.27
C GLU A 181 -18.36 3.66 -0.93
N ASP A 182 -17.87 3.76 0.31
CA ASP A 182 -16.91 4.77 0.73
C ASP A 182 -15.71 4.10 1.42
N VAL A 183 -14.63 3.95 0.68
CA VAL A 183 -13.38 3.34 1.18
C VAL A 183 -12.49 4.31 1.95
N ARG A 184 -12.76 5.63 1.88
CA ARG A 184 -11.90 6.67 2.48
C ARG A 184 -11.64 6.48 3.97
N PRO A 185 -12.63 6.13 4.83
CA PRO A 185 -12.38 5.92 6.25
C PRO A 185 -11.33 4.83 6.53
N TYR A 186 -11.34 3.74 5.75
CA TYR A 186 -10.39 2.62 5.91
C TYR A 186 -8.98 3.01 5.48
N ILE A 187 -8.84 3.72 4.35
CA ILE A 187 -7.56 4.22 3.86
C ILE A 187 -6.98 5.22 4.86
N TRP A 188 -7.77 6.20 5.28
CA TRP A 188 -7.33 7.23 6.23
C TRP A 188 -6.97 6.64 7.58
N LYS A 189 -7.77 5.73 8.15
CA LYS A 189 -7.43 5.01 9.39
C LYS A 189 -6.04 4.37 9.28
N LYS A 190 -5.79 3.61 8.20
CA LYS A 190 -4.49 2.96 8.00
C LYS A 190 -3.35 3.97 7.84
N VAL A 191 -3.55 5.03 7.08
CA VAL A 191 -2.51 6.06 6.88
C VAL A 191 -2.21 6.79 8.18
N ILE A 192 -3.22 7.14 8.97
CA ILE A 192 -3.03 7.76 10.29
C ILE A 192 -2.24 6.83 11.20
N ALA A 193 -2.63 5.55 11.29
CA ALA A 193 -1.91 4.56 12.09
C ALA A 193 -0.44 4.46 11.66
N ASN A 194 -0.19 4.26 10.37
CA ASN A 194 1.16 4.17 9.82
C ASN A 194 1.98 5.46 10.05
N SER A 195 1.39 6.63 9.88
CA SER A 195 2.09 7.90 10.07
C SER A 195 2.62 8.07 11.49
N GLY A 196 1.88 7.59 12.49
CA GLY A 196 2.34 7.57 13.87
C GLY A 196 3.52 6.63 14.07
N TYR A 197 3.26 5.31 14.00
CA TYR A 197 4.32 4.37 14.38
C TYR A 197 5.42 4.21 13.31
N ASN A 198 5.12 4.28 12.00
CA ASN A 198 6.15 4.15 10.97
C ASN A 198 7.15 5.33 10.98
N GLY A 199 6.62 6.56 10.92
CA GLY A 199 7.44 7.75 10.87
C GLY A 199 8.25 7.95 12.17
N VAL A 200 7.59 7.82 13.32
CA VAL A 200 8.22 8.01 14.62
C VAL A 200 9.27 6.94 14.92
N SER A 201 8.94 5.65 14.69
CA SER A 201 9.89 4.55 14.83
C SER A 201 11.12 4.69 13.92
N ALA A 202 10.94 5.21 12.70
CA ALA A 202 12.07 5.42 11.80
C ALA A 202 13.03 6.51 12.31
N VAL A 203 12.51 7.61 12.86
CA VAL A 203 13.32 8.68 13.48
C VAL A 203 14.03 8.17 14.71
N MET A 204 13.31 7.48 15.58
CA MET A 204 13.84 7.00 16.88
C MET A 204 14.67 5.71 16.74
N ARG A 205 14.61 5.00 15.62
CA ARG A 205 15.23 3.68 15.40
C ARG A 205 14.75 2.64 16.42
N LEU A 206 13.48 2.72 16.81
CA LEU A 206 12.83 1.83 17.77
C LEU A 206 11.80 0.95 17.08
N LYS A 207 11.54 -0.24 17.64
CA LYS A 207 10.39 -1.04 17.28
C LYS A 207 9.09 -0.39 17.78
N VAL A 208 7.96 -0.85 17.29
CA VAL A 208 6.64 -0.33 17.70
C VAL A 208 6.46 -0.37 19.20
N LYS A 209 6.76 -1.50 19.86
CA LYS A 209 6.61 -1.66 21.31
C LYS A 209 7.39 -0.63 22.11
N GLU A 210 8.66 -0.44 21.77
CA GLU A 210 9.53 0.49 22.47
C GLU A 210 9.08 1.95 22.22
N THR A 211 8.61 2.27 21.01
CA THR A 211 8.07 3.58 20.68
C THR A 211 6.84 3.93 21.53
N PHE A 212 5.91 2.97 21.70
CA PHE A 212 4.71 3.18 22.54
C PHE A 212 4.97 3.07 24.03
N ALA A 213 5.99 2.33 24.47
CA ALA A 213 6.33 2.18 25.88
C ALA A 213 7.06 3.42 26.45
N ASP A 214 7.73 4.18 25.59
CA ASP A 214 8.37 5.43 26.01
C ASP A 214 7.33 6.56 26.04
N PRO A 215 7.21 7.33 27.15
CA PRO A 215 6.18 8.38 27.29
C PRO A 215 6.30 9.49 26.24
N TYR A 216 7.50 9.84 25.81
CA TYR A 216 7.71 10.85 24.76
C TYR A 216 7.43 10.29 23.37
N GLY A 217 7.81 9.04 23.14
CA GLY A 217 7.50 8.33 21.90
C GLY A 217 6.00 8.20 21.69
N HIS A 218 5.28 7.75 22.72
CA HIS A 218 3.82 7.66 22.73
C HIS A 218 3.17 9.03 22.49
N ASP A 219 3.59 10.07 23.19
CA ASP A 219 3.04 11.42 23.05
C ASP A 219 3.17 11.94 21.61
N ILE A 220 4.32 11.74 20.97
CA ILE A 220 4.53 12.12 19.57
C ILE A 220 3.58 11.34 18.64
N VAL A 221 3.42 10.03 18.84
CA VAL A 221 2.47 9.21 18.05
C VAL A 221 1.05 9.75 18.20
N MET A 222 0.61 10.05 19.44
CA MET A 222 -0.72 10.60 19.70
C MET A 222 -0.94 11.95 19.00
N HIS A 223 0.05 12.83 18.98
CA HIS A 223 -0.03 14.10 18.26
C HIS A 223 -0.15 13.90 16.75
N VAL A 224 0.67 13.03 16.18
CA VAL A 224 0.61 12.68 14.74
C VAL A 224 -0.78 12.14 14.37
N TRP A 225 -1.35 11.26 15.19
CA TRP A 225 -2.67 10.68 14.96
C TRP A 225 -3.79 11.72 15.08
N LYS A 226 -3.77 12.57 16.11
CA LYS A 226 -4.77 13.65 16.32
C LYS A 226 -4.80 14.61 15.14
N GLU A 227 -3.64 15.00 14.64
CA GLU A 227 -3.53 15.85 13.45
C GLU A 227 -4.14 15.16 12.21
N GLY A 228 -3.82 13.88 11.99
CA GLY A 228 -4.38 13.10 10.88
C GLY A 228 -5.91 12.95 10.99
N CYS A 229 -6.44 12.69 12.18
CA CYS A 229 -7.88 12.63 12.42
C CYS A 229 -8.57 13.99 12.17
N ALA A 230 -7.95 15.10 12.60
CA ALA A 230 -8.48 16.44 12.35
C ALA A 230 -8.55 16.75 10.84
N VAL A 231 -7.53 16.34 10.08
CA VAL A 231 -7.54 16.50 8.61
C VAL A 231 -8.62 15.63 7.96
N ALA A 232 -8.76 14.36 8.38
CA ALA A 232 -9.80 13.45 7.89
C ALA A 232 -11.20 14.01 8.17
N GLN A 233 -11.43 14.54 9.36
CA GLN A 233 -12.69 15.19 9.72
C GLN A 233 -12.98 16.43 8.85
N ALA A 234 -11.98 17.27 8.60
CA ALA A 234 -12.10 18.44 7.73
C ALA A 234 -12.39 18.07 6.25
N LEU A 235 -12.01 16.87 5.81
CA LEU A 235 -12.35 16.30 4.50
C LEU A 235 -13.76 15.67 4.45
N GLY A 236 -14.51 15.70 5.56
CA GLY A 236 -15.83 15.09 5.63
C GLY A 236 -15.82 13.56 5.69
N ILE A 237 -14.71 12.96 6.06
CA ILE A 237 -14.57 11.49 6.22
C ILE A 237 -15.19 11.04 7.55
N GLY A 238 -15.20 11.93 8.55
CA GLY A 238 -15.73 11.68 9.88
C GLY A 238 -14.67 11.70 10.97
N ASP A 239 -15.11 11.55 12.22
CA ASP A 239 -14.22 11.47 13.37
C ASP A 239 -13.63 10.06 13.49
N LEU A 240 -12.35 9.93 13.16
CA LEU A 240 -11.62 8.67 13.24
C LEU A 240 -10.91 8.46 14.60
N TRP A 241 -10.91 9.48 15.49
CA TRP A 241 -10.18 9.40 16.75
C TRP A 241 -10.61 8.22 17.63
N PRO A 242 -11.92 7.95 17.86
CA PRO A 242 -12.35 6.79 18.66
C PRO A 242 -11.90 5.44 18.09
N LEU A 243 -11.73 5.37 16.77
CA LEU A 243 -11.20 4.15 16.12
C LEU A 243 -9.70 4.01 16.36
N MET A 244 -8.95 5.11 16.37
CA MET A 244 -7.51 5.11 16.63
C MET A 244 -7.20 4.73 18.08
N GLU A 245 -7.92 5.28 19.05
CA GLU A 245 -7.78 4.90 20.47
C GLU A 245 -8.05 3.41 20.71
N LYS A 246 -9.07 2.87 20.06
CA LYS A 246 -9.40 1.44 20.14
C LYS A 246 -8.35 0.55 19.45
N GLU A 247 -7.69 1.06 18.41
CA GLU A 247 -6.70 0.31 17.62
C GLU A 247 -5.32 0.26 18.30
N GLU A 248 -4.98 1.23 19.13
CA GLU A 248 -3.67 1.31 19.78
C GLU A 248 -3.24 0.01 20.49
N PRO A 249 -4.05 -0.60 21.38
CA PRO A 249 -3.67 -1.86 22.02
C PRO A 249 -3.42 -3.00 21.02
N ASN A 250 -4.19 -3.04 19.93
CA ASN A 250 -4.04 -4.06 18.90
C ASN A 250 -2.74 -3.86 18.12
N ILE A 251 -2.39 -2.60 17.78
CA ILE A 251 -1.12 -2.27 17.13
C ILE A 251 0.05 -2.73 18.00
N VAL A 252 0.05 -2.39 19.29
CA VAL A 252 1.13 -2.78 20.20
C VAL A 252 1.20 -4.31 20.38
N ALA A 253 0.06 -4.99 20.49
CA ALA A 253 0.00 -6.45 20.64
C ALA A 253 0.48 -7.19 19.39
N ASN A 254 0.03 -6.78 18.20
CA ASN A 254 0.29 -7.48 16.95
C ASN A 254 1.60 -7.07 16.27
N LEU A 255 1.96 -5.78 16.35
CA LEU A 255 3.14 -5.21 15.70
C LEU A 255 4.27 -4.87 16.67
N GLY A 256 4.12 -5.12 17.97
CA GLY A 256 5.06 -4.65 18.98
C GLY A 256 6.52 -5.00 18.71
N ASN A 257 6.79 -6.24 18.29
CA ASN A 257 8.15 -6.69 17.95
C ASN A 257 8.56 -6.36 16.50
N TYR A 258 7.68 -5.72 15.74
CA TYR A 258 7.92 -5.37 14.35
C TYR A 258 8.75 -4.08 14.23
N TYR A 259 9.71 -4.10 13.31
CA TYR A 259 10.41 -2.91 12.86
C TYR A 259 9.70 -2.39 11.62
N PRO A 260 8.99 -1.26 11.69
CA PRO A 260 8.08 -0.84 10.61
C PRO A 260 8.79 -0.65 9.27
N SER A 261 8.03 -0.79 8.18
CA SER A 261 8.59 -0.75 6.82
C SER A 261 9.39 0.53 6.53
N MET A 262 8.93 1.68 6.99
CA MET A 262 9.68 2.94 6.83
C MET A 262 10.99 2.93 7.62
N ALA A 263 11.00 2.35 8.82
CA ALA A 263 12.23 2.19 9.59
C ALA A 263 13.17 1.17 8.93
N GLN A 264 12.63 0.10 8.32
CA GLN A 264 13.44 -0.82 7.51
C GLN A 264 14.05 -0.08 6.32
N ASP A 265 13.26 0.68 5.57
CA ASP A 265 13.73 1.45 4.41
C ASP A 265 14.80 2.47 4.80
N ALA A 266 14.54 3.27 5.85
CA ALA A 266 15.44 4.36 6.25
C ALA A 266 16.71 3.89 6.96
N VAL A 267 16.61 2.84 7.80
CA VAL A 267 17.70 2.44 8.70
C VAL A 267 18.46 1.21 8.20
N LEU A 268 17.73 0.18 7.74
CA LEU A 268 18.38 -1.09 7.32
C LEU A 268 18.83 -1.04 5.85
N HIS A 269 18.02 -0.44 4.98
CA HIS A 269 18.25 -0.49 3.54
C HIS A 269 18.75 0.82 2.94
N GLN A 270 18.68 1.92 3.70
CA GLN A 270 19.09 3.26 3.26
C GLN A 270 18.53 3.64 1.87
N ARG A 271 17.22 3.45 1.70
CA ARG A 271 16.51 3.72 0.44
C ARG A 271 15.37 4.71 0.65
N GLN A 272 14.82 5.21 -0.44
CA GLN A 272 13.68 6.14 -0.42
C GLN A 272 12.48 5.50 0.29
N THR A 273 11.91 6.27 1.23
CA THR A 273 10.75 5.89 2.03
C THR A 273 9.45 6.40 1.42
N GLU A 274 8.33 5.97 1.97
CA GLU A 274 6.98 6.46 1.61
C GLU A 274 6.54 7.66 2.48
N ILE A 275 7.47 8.39 3.09
CA ILE A 275 7.16 9.53 3.97
C ILE A 275 6.27 10.59 3.30
N SER A 276 6.46 10.84 2.01
CA SER A 276 5.72 11.84 1.24
C SER A 276 4.23 11.50 1.07
N VAL A 277 3.85 10.23 1.07
CA VAL A 277 2.47 9.76 0.91
C VAL A 277 1.82 9.33 2.22
N LEU A 278 2.57 9.34 3.31
CA LEU A 278 2.08 9.13 4.68
C LEU A 278 2.00 10.48 5.44
N ASN A 279 2.95 10.77 6.33
CA ASN A 279 2.97 12.03 7.08
C ASN A 279 2.97 13.27 6.18
N GLY A 280 3.73 13.22 5.07
CA GLY A 280 3.78 14.30 4.09
C GLY A 280 2.44 14.54 3.39
N ALA A 281 1.65 13.50 3.17
CA ALA A 281 0.31 13.67 2.62
C ALA A 281 -0.63 14.32 3.64
N ILE A 282 -0.64 13.86 4.90
CA ILE A 282 -1.43 14.49 5.97
C ILE A 282 -1.07 15.99 6.07
N ALA A 283 0.24 16.31 6.03
CA ALA A 283 0.69 17.71 6.08
C ALA A 283 0.17 18.55 4.90
N ARG A 284 0.24 18.02 3.67
CA ARG A 284 -0.28 18.70 2.47
C ARG A 284 -1.80 18.90 2.50
N TYR A 285 -2.55 17.88 2.92
CA TYR A 285 -4.01 18.01 3.08
C TYR A 285 -4.34 19.02 4.19
N GLY A 286 -3.61 19.00 5.31
CA GLY A 286 -3.76 19.98 6.39
C GLY A 286 -3.53 21.41 5.90
N GLU A 287 -2.45 21.65 5.13
CA GLU A 287 -2.16 22.97 4.55
C GLU A 287 -3.29 23.44 3.61
N ARG A 288 -3.77 22.57 2.71
CA ARG A 288 -4.89 22.89 1.79
C ARG A 288 -6.19 23.24 2.52
N LEU A 289 -6.41 22.66 3.70
CA LEU A 289 -7.64 22.81 4.48
C LEU A 289 -7.53 23.81 5.63
N GLY A 290 -6.33 24.38 5.86
CA GLY A 290 -6.07 25.25 7.00
C GLY A 290 -6.06 24.52 8.35
N VAL A 291 -5.85 23.20 8.37
CA VAL A 291 -5.74 22.39 9.59
C VAL A 291 -4.26 22.26 9.97
N PRO A 292 -3.85 22.71 11.17
CA PRO A 292 -2.45 22.61 11.59
C PRO A 292 -1.99 21.16 11.76
N THR A 293 -0.81 20.84 11.19
CA THR A 293 -0.20 19.51 11.25
C THR A 293 1.30 19.58 11.57
N PRO A 294 1.70 20.24 12.67
CA PRO A 294 3.11 20.50 12.97
C PRO A 294 3.92 19.22 13.17
N SER A 295 3.37 18.19 13.85
CA SER A 295 4.06 16.93 14.12
C SER A 295 4.30 16.15 12.84
N ASN A 296 3.27 15.98 11.98
CA ASN A 296 3.40 15.35 10.68
C ASN A 296 4.41 16.09 9.78
N THR A 297 4.38 17.42 9.81
CA THR A 297 5.30 18.27 9.04
C THR A 297 6.75 18.07 9.50
N VAL A 298 7.03 18.05 10.80
CA VAL A 298 8.37 17.84 11.33
C VAL A 298 8.89 16.46 11.01
N ILE A 299 8.11 15.40 11.26
CA ILE A 299 8.50 14.01 10.93
C ILE A 299 8.80 13.88 9.43
N THR A 300 7.97 14.48 8.58
CA THR A 300 8.20 14.49 7.11
C THR A 300 9.55 15.11 6.77
N LYS A 301 9.86 16.29 7.34
CA LYS A 301 11.12 16.99 7.07
C LYS A 301 12.33 16.22 7.58
N VAL A 302 12.24 15.63 8.78
CA VAL A 302 13.33 14.85 9.38
C VAL A 302 13.64 13.61 8.53
N ILE A 303 12.64 12.81 8.17
CA ILE A 303 12.85 11.62 7.34
C ILE A 303 13.35 12.01 5.95
N SER A 304 12.81 13.08 5.35
CA SER A 304 13.30 13.56 4.05
C SER A 304 14.76 14.01 4.13
N CYS A 305 15.17 14.68 5.21
CA CYS A 305 16.57 15.04 5.43
C CYS A 305 17.45 13.81 5.57
N ILE A 306 17.01 12.79 6.33
CA ILE A 306 17.72 11.52 6.51
C ILE A 306 17.95 10.85 5.15
N GLN A 307 16.88 10.65 4.37
CA GLN A 307 16.97 9.92 3.11
C GLN A 307 17.74 10.64 1.99
N ASN A 308 17.85 11.97 2.07
CA ASN A 308 18.65 12.75 1.14
C ASN A 308 20.15 12.80 1.49
N ASN A 309 20.55 12.24 2.65
CA ASN A 309 21.91 12.34 3.17
C ASN A 309 22.43 11.02 3.77
N TYR A 310 21.99 9.87 3.27
CA TYR A 310 22.44 8.57 3.78
C TYR A 310 23.97 8.40 3.77
N ASP A 311 24.64 8.92 2.72
CA ASP A 311 26.08 8.90 2.54
C ASP A 311 26.86 9.82 3.50
N LYS A 312 26.14 10.72 4.19
CA LYS A 312 26.73 11.74 5.08
C LYS A 312 26.35 11.55 6.53
N GLN A 313 25.58 10.52 6.84
CA GLN A 313 25.16 10.25 8.21
C GLN A 313 26.34 9.73 9.05
N TYR A 314 26.44 10.28 10.25
CA TYR A 314 27.34 9.73 11.26
C TYR A 314 26.73 8.46 11.85
N LEU A 315 27.33 7.33 11.60
CA LEU A 315 26.83 6.01 12.03
C LEU A 315 27.62 5.41 13.20
N GLY A 316 28.54 6.15 13.83
CA GLY A 316 29.32 5.72 14.98
C GLY A 316 30.64 5.07 14.56
#